data_16e436bc2e5a65b4262d4b05762bf785
#
_entry.id   16e436bc2e5a65b4262d4b05762bf785
#
_cell.length_a   1.000
_cell.length_b   1.000
_cell.length_c   1.000
_cell.angle_alpha   90.00
_cell.angle_beta   90.00
_cell.angle_gamma   90.00
#
_symmetry.space_group_name_H-M   'P 1'
#
loop_
_entity.id
_entity.type
_entity.pdbx_description
1 polymer ?
#
loop_
_entity_poly.entity_id
_entity_poly.type
_entity_poly.pdbx_seq_one_letter_code
_entity_poly.pdbx_strand_id
1 'polypeptide(L)'
;MKKIKKYALAGVNIEEGDASSSIAGKFAGTTFAGRKNKIGEPVKLLGGFAGILDFGKYYLVTGDDGVGTKMEVAERLGKFDSLGADLVAMVSDDAVCLGAEVVSMTNTLDAAKLDRKIVGELLKGLAHFCLKQKIVIAGGELAEVGDAVNGMVWNATAIGIVAKKRVILGDKIKAGDIVIALRENGLRSNGFSLARKILKDNFGKDWHKEKPALAKAGVGNKTWGEILLTPSEIYHAAVLGLVGRFGEKRSVDVRGICHVTGGGIPGNLPRILKNKKLGAKLDNLWPIPKFVEELIRLGKVDLEDAREVWNLGNGMLIVVAAKDTARSLKILAKNKIAARIAGAITNSGKIEIV
;
A
#
# COMPACT_ATOMS: atom_id res chain seq x y z
N MET A 1 25.35 -4.66 21.58
CA MET A 1 24.87 -5.53 20.49
C MET A 1 23.63 -4.91 19.88
N LYS A 2 23.63 -4.55 18.57
CA LYS A 2 22.39 -4.10 17.88
C LYS A 2 21.39 -5.26 17.96
N LYS A 3 20.18 -5.00 18.49
CA LYS A 3 19.07 -5.97 18.52
C LYS A 3 18.76 -6.34 17.08
N ILE A 4 18.98 -7.59 16.68
CA ILE A 4 18.65 -8.05 15.33
C ILE A 4 17.12 -7.95 15.22
N LYS A 5 16.64 -7.08 14.32
CA LYS A 5 15.20 -6.93 14.09
C LYS A 5 14.64 -8.26 13.59
N LYS A 6 13.54 -8.74 14.18
CA LYS A 6 12.93 -10.04 13.83
C LYS A 6 12.53 -10.16 12.36
N TYR A 7 12.31 -9.02 11.69
CA TYR A 7 12.03 -8.97 10.27
C TYR A 7 13.23 -9.44 9.43
N ALA A 8 14.46 -9.12 9.85
CA ALA A 8 15.67 -9.63 9.21
C ALA A 8 15.80 -11.17 9.33
N LEU A 9 15.35 -11.75 10.46
CA LEU A 9 15.30 -13.21 10.64
C LEU A 9 14.26 -13.90 9.74
N ALA A 10 13.31 -13.17 9.19
CA ALA A 10 12.33 -13.65 8.20
C ALA A 10 12.81 -13.50 6.74
N GLY A 11 14.09 -13.17 6.53
CA GLY A 11 14.69 -13.02 5.21
C GLY A 11 14.48 -11.65 4.55
N VAL A 12 13.98 -10.64 5.31
CA VAL A 12 13.80 -9.28 4.78
C VAL A 12 14.74 -8.32 5.50
N ASN A 13 15.76 -7.85 4.79
CA ASN A 13 16.71 -6.87 5.29
C ASN A 13 16.29 -5.46 4.80
N ILE A 14 15.67 -4.67 5.68
CA ILE A 14 15.20 -3.31 5.35
C ILE A 14 16.38 -2.40 5.01
N GLU A 15 17.49 -2.49 5.77
CA GLU A 15 18.69 -1.64 5.55
C GLU A 15 19.28 -1.91 4.15
N GLU A 16 19.35 -3.17 3.73
CA GLU A 16 19.80 -3.55 2.39
C GLU A 16 18.80 -3.13 1.31
N GLY A 17 17.49 -3.25 1.57
CA GLY A 17 16.43 -2.79 0.69
C GLY A 17 16.52 -1.27 0.43
N ASP A 18 16.72 -0.48 1.49
CA ASP A 18 16.86 0.98 1.39
C ASP A 18 18.15 1.37 0.65
N ALA A 19 19.28 0.70 0.92
CA ALA A 19 20.53 0.89 0.22
C ALA A 19 20.39 0.57 -1.28
N SER A 20 19.78 -0.57 -1.62
CA SER A 20 19.52 -0.99 -2.99
C SER A 20 18.58 -0.02 -3.72
N SER A 21 17.52 0.45 -3.05
CA SER A 21 16.61 1.48 -3.59
C SER A 21 17.34 2.80 -3.86
N SER A 22 18.27 3.20 -3.00
CA SER A 22 19.10 4.39 -3.20
C SER A 22 20.00 4.25 -4.44
N ILE A 23 20.60 3.06 -4.64
CA ILE A 23 21.41 2.75 -5.83
C ILE A 23 20.54 2.80 -7.09
N ALA A 24 19.36 2.16 -7.07
CA ALA A 24 18.42 2.19 -8.18
C ALA A 24 18.02 3.62 -8.55
N GLY A 25 17.68 4.44 -7.55
CA GLY A 25 17.34 5.85 -7.73
C GLY A 25 18.50 6.68 -8.34
N LYS A 26 19.76 6.40 -7.93
CA LYS A 26 20.94 7.03 -8.51
C LYS A 26 21.08 6.72 -9.99
N PHE A 27 20.99 5.44 -10.38
CA PHE A 27 21.11 5.04 -11.79
C PHE A 27 19.91 5.50 -12.62
N ALA A 28 18.68 5.41 -12.10
CA ALA A 28 17.51 5.98 -12.77
C ALA A 28 17.71 7.46 -13.06
N GLY A 29 18.25 8.23 -12.10
CA GLY A 29 18.55 9.66 -12.24
C GLY A 29 19.50 9.98 -13.41
N THR A 30 20.42 9.08 -13.79
CA THR A 30 21.33 9.29 -14.93
C THR A 30 20.58 9.33 -16.27
N THR A 31 19.41 8.70 -16.36
CA THR A 31 18.61 8.65 -17.59
C THR A 31 17.82 9.94 -17.83
N PHE A 32 17.64 10.78 -16.80
CA PHE A 32 16.75 11.96 -16.87
C PHE A 32 17.21 13.00 -17.89
N ALA A 33 18.52 13.12 -18.09
CA ALA A 33 19.09 14.03 -19.08
C ALA A 33 18.57 13.78 -20.51
N GLY A 34 18.28 12.52 -20.85
CA GLY A 34 17.75 12.13 -22.16
C GLY A 34 16.36 12.66 -22.48
N ARG A 35 15.61 13.11 -21.47
CA ARG A 35 14.25 13.66 -21.62
C ARG A 35 14.15 15.15 -21.27
N LYS A 36 15.27 15.83 -20.95
CA LYS A 36 15.28 17.25 -20.59
C LYS A 36 14.60 18.10 -21.67
N ASN A 37 13.65 18.94 -21.27
CA ASN A 37 12.83 19.81 -22.15
C ASN A 37 12.01 19.04 -23.20
N LYS A 38 11.68 17.76 -22.96
CA LYS A 38 10.84 16.94 -23.84
C LYS A 38 9.64 16.39 -23.08
N ILE A 39 8.59 16.03 -23.82
CA ILE A 39 7.45 15.28 -23.24
C ILE A 39 7.98 14.01 -22.54
N GLY A 40 7.50 13.77 -21.32
CA GLY A 40 7.99 12.69 -20.47
C GLY A 40 9.27 13.05 -19.68
N GLU A 41 9.59 14.34 -19.53
CA GLU A 41 10.64 14.79 -18.61
C GLU A 41 10.26 14.38 -17.17
N PRO A 42 11.15 13.65 -16.45
CA PRO A 42 10.86 13.25 -15.08
C PRO A 42 10.80 14.44 -14.12
N VAL A 43 9.77 14.48 -13.29
CA VAL A 43 9.65 15.47 -12.21
C VAL A 43 10.32 14.89 -10.97
N LYS A 44 11.41 15.53 -10.51
CA LYS A 44 12.11 15.10 -9.30
C LYS A 44 11.25 15.30 -8.06
N LEU A 45 10.76 14.23 -7.48
CA LEU A 45 10.07 14.22 -6.20
C LEU A 45 10.95 13.53 -5.15
N LEU A 46 11.20 14.21 -4.05
CA LEU A 46 11.82 13.57 -2.88
C LEU A 46 10.71 12.84 -2.10
N GLY A 47 10.86 11.52 -1.95
CA GLY A 47 10.00 10.70 -1.10
C GLY A 47 8.59 10.42 -1.65
N GLY A 48 8.36 10.53 -2.96
CA GLY A 48 7.07 10.18 -3.57
C GLY A 48 6.74 8.68 -3.47
N PHE A 49 5.44 8.32 -3.61
CA PHE A 49 4.98 6.94 -3.68
C PHE A 49 5.02 6.40 -5.11
N ALA A 50 5.04 7.26 -6.12
CA ALA A 50 5.05 6.89 -7.54
C ALA A 50 5.94 7.85 -8.34
N GLY A 51 6.35 7.45 -9.53
CA GLY A 51 7.09 8.27 -10.50
C GLY A 51 6.17 9.28 -11.20
N ILE A 52 6.71 10.44 -11.59
CA ILE A 52 5.98 11.48 -12.32
C ILE A 52 6.75 11.89 -13.56
N LEU A 53 6.05 11.96 -14.70
CA LEU A 53 6.55 12.44 -15.97
C LEU A 53 5.72 13.63 -16.45
N ASP A 54 6.39 14.65 -17.02
CA ASP A 54 5.73 15.84 -17.56
C ASP A 54 5.18 15.60 -18.96
N PHE A 55 3.86 15.70 -19.12
CA PHE A 55 3.15 15.56 -20.39
C PHE A 55 2.47 16.87 -20.82
N GLY A 56 3.12 18.01 -20.55
CA GLY A 56 2.63 19.34 -20.96
C GLY A 56 1.51 19.86 -20.05
N LYS A 57 0.26 19.57 -20.33
CA LYS A 57 -0.89 20.04 -19.53
C LYS A 57 -1.12 19.22 -18.25
N TYR A 58 -0.63 18.01 -18.16
CA TYR A 58 -0.79 17.09 -17.04
C TYR A 58 0.51 16.32 -16.76
N TYR A 59 0.54 15.67 -15.63
CA TYR A 59 1.55 14.68 -15.28
C TYR A 59 1.01 13.29 -15.56
N LEU A 60 1.84 12.43 -16.15
CA LEU A 60 1.69 10.99 -16.13
C LEU A 60 2.32 10.48 -14.84
N VAL A 61 1.60 9.63 -14.12
CA VAL A 61 2.07 9.01 -12.87
C VAL A 61 2.22 7.52 -13.11
N THR A 62 3.36 6.94 -12.72
CA THR A 62 3.64 5.51 -12.84
C THR A 62 4.06 4.96 -11.49
N GLY A 63 3.51 3.82 -11.12
CA GLY A 63 3.88 3.07 -9.91
C GLY A 63 3.94 1.59 -10.23
N ASP A 64 4.92 0.89 -9.66
CA ASP A 64 5.14 -0.53 -9.84
C ASP A 64 5.16 -1.22 -8.49
N ASP A 65 4.37 -2.28 -8.32
CA ASP A 65 4.29 -3.08 -7.10
C ASP A 65 3.65 -4.46 -7.41
N GLY A 66 3.62 -5.34 -6.41
CA GLY A 66 3.08 -6.68 -6.56
C GLY A 66 2.37 -7.18 -5.31
N VAL A 67 1.80 -8.37 -5.43
CA VAL A 67 1.15 -9.05 -4.30
C VAL A 67 2.17 -9.66 -3.33
N GLY A 68 3.44 -9.67 -3.69
CA GLY A 68 4.52 -10.19 -2.89
C GLY A 68 4.29 -11.64 -2.47
N THR A 69 4.77 -11.98 -1.28
CA THR A 69 4.66 -13.35 -0.75
C THR A 69 3.27 -13.73 -0.20
N LYS A 70 2.25 -12.87 -0.38
CA LYS A 70 0.83 -13.25 -0.20
C LYS A 70 0.43 -14.32 -1.22
N MET A 71 1.07 -14.35 -2.39
CA MET A 71 0.89 -15.39 -3.41
C MET A 71 1.05 -16.80 -2.82
N GLU A 72 2.08 -17.06 -1.99
CA GLU A 72 2.27 -18.38 -1.38
C GLU A 72 1.10 -18.79 -0.48
N VAL A 73 0.43 -17.83 0.17
CA VAL A 73 -0.77 -18.12 0.98
C VAL A 73 -1.92 -18.58 0.07
N ALA A 74 -2.09 -17.91 -1.07
CA ALA A 74 -3.09 -18.30 -2.08
C ALA A 74 -2.81 -19.70 -2.65
N GLU A 75 -1.55 -20.01 -2.96
CA GLU A 75 -1.12 -21.33 -3.42
C GLU A 75 -1.44 -22.44 -2.41
N ARG A 76 -1.17 -22.19 -1.11
CA ARG A 76 -1.50 -23.15 -0.03
C ARG A 76 -3.00 -23.40 0.12
N LEU A 77 -3.83 -22.43 -0.16
CA LEU A 77 -5.28 -22.54 -0.07
C LEU A 77 -5.95 -22.93 -1.39
N GLY A 78 -5.23 -22.87 -2.51
CA GLY A 78 -5.81 -23.03 -3.85
C GLY A 78 -6.88 -21.97 -4.15
N LYS A 79 -6.72 -20.72 -3.67
CA LYS A 79 -7.67 -19.61 -3.80
C LYS A 79 -6.94 -18.38 -4.32
N PHE A 80 -7.24 -17.93 -5.53
CA PHE A 80 -6.45 -16.91 -6.23
C PHE A 80 -7.24 -15.64 -6.59
N ASP A 81 -8.55 -15.71 -6.71
CA ASP A 81 -9.42 -14.63 -7.21
C ASP A 81 -9.36 -13.34 -6.38
N SER A 82 -9.10 -13.46 -5.07
CA SER A 82 -9.00 -12.30 -4.17
C SER A 82 -7.73 -11.47 -4.37
N LEU A 83 -6.64 -12.07 -4.89
CA LEU A 83 -5.35 -11.38 -5.09
C LEU A 83 -5.44 -10.22 -6.10
N GLY A 84 -6.44 -10.22 -6.99
CA GLY A 84 -6.70 -9.08 -7.86
C GLY A 84 -6.97 -7.78 -7.11
N ALA A 85 -7.64 -7.85 -5.93
CA ALA A 85 -7.82 -6.69 -5.06
C ALA A 85 -6.48 -6.17 -4.54
N ASP A 86 -5.61 -7.09 -4.11
CA ASP A 86 -4.30 -6.75 -3.57
C ASP A 86 -3.43 -6.06 -4.63
N LEU A 87 -3.37 -6.62 -5.84
CA LEU A 87 -2.58 -6.06 -6.93
C LEU A 87 -3.07 -4.66 -7.31
N VAL A 88 -4.39 -4.48 -7.50
CA VAL A 88 -4.98 -3.16 -7.79
C VAL A 88 -4.71 -2.18 -6.64
N ALA A 89 -4.90 -2.59 -5.39
CA ALA A 89 -4.70 -1.73 -4.23
C ALA A 89 -3.25 -1.23 -4.13
N MET A 90 -2.26 -2.12 -4.31
CA MET A 90 -0.84 -1.73 -4.17
C MET A 90 -0.47 -0.64 -5.17
N VAL A 91 -0.75 -0.82 -6.46
CA VAL A 91 -0.31 0.12 -7.49
C VAL A 91 -1.21 1.36 -7.62
N SER A 92 -2.53 1.22 -7.43
CA SER A 92 -3.44 2.37 -7.57
C SER A 92 -3.44 3.28 -6.35
N ASP A 93 -3.25 2.74 -5.15
CA ASP A 93 -3.22 3.53 -3.93
C ASP A 93 -1.91 4.34 -3.82
N ASP A 94 -0.80 3.85 -4.37
CA ASP A 94 0.43 4.64 -4.51
C ASP A 94 0.25 5.82 -5.47
N ALA A 95 -0.34 5.59 -6.64
CA ALA A 95 -0.57 6.65 -7.61
C ALA A 95 -1.56 7.71 -7.08
N VAL A 96 -2.62 7.29 -6.37
CA VAL A 96 -3.60 8.24 -5.82
C VAL A 96 -3.05 9.06 -4.65
N CYS A 97 -1.95 8.67 -4.02
CA CYS A 97 -1.23 9.50 -3.05
C CYS A 97 -0.78 10.85 -3.67
N LEU A 98 -0.55 10.89 -4.98
CA LEU A 98 -0.24 12.10 -5.72
C LEU A 98 -1.50 12.82 -6.26
N GLY A 99 -2.69 12.31 -5.93
CA GLY A 99 -3.97 12.80 -6.46
C GLY A 99 -4.23 12.37 -7.91
N ALA A 100 -3.51 11.37 -8.41
CA ALA A 100 -3.65 10.86 -9.76
C ALA A 100 -4.84 9.89 -9.87
N GLU A 101 -5.58 9.98 -10.96
CA GLU A 101 -6.52 8.96 -11.39
C GLU A 101 -5.77 7.90 -12.19
N VAL A 102 -5.73 6.66 -11.70
CA VAL A 102 -5.22 5.53 -12.47
C VAL A 102 -6.23 5.18 -13.54
N VAL A 103 -5.79 5.25 -14.78
CA VAL A 103 -6.63 5.00 -15.96
C VAL A 103 -6.34 3.63 -16.57
N SER A 104 -5.12 3.14 -16.40
CA SER A 104 -4.69 1.86 -16.95
C SER A 104 -3.68 1.18 -16.04
N MET A 105 -3.57 -0.13 -16.20
CA MET A 105 -2.47 -0.92 -15.65
C MET A 105 -2.06 -2.03 -16.60
N THR A 106 -0.81 -2.46 -16.48
CA THR A 106 -0.28 -3.71 -17.04
C THR A 106 0.10 -4.63 -15.89
N ASN A 107 0.22 -5.93 -16.15
CA ASN A 107 0.66 -6.88 -15.13
C ASN A 107 1.62 -7.91 -15.72
N THR A 108 2.50 -8.45 -14.87
CA THR A 108 3.45 -9.51 -15.21
C THR A 108 3.30 -10.64 -14.23
N LEU A 109 3.06 -11.85 -14.73
CA LEU A 109 3.00 -13.07 -13.94
C LEU A 109 4.12 -14.00 -14.40
N ASP A 110 5.13 -14.16 -13.55
CA ASP A 110 6.20 -15.15 -13.71
C ASP A 110 5.88 -16.38 -12.85
N ALA A 111 5.86 -17.55 -13.44
CA ALA A 111 5.53 -18.79 -12.77
C ALA A 111 6.58 -19.87 -13.05
N ALA A 112 6.87 -20.71 -12.06
CA ALA A 112 7.68 -21.91 -12.29
C ALA A 112 7.03 -22.82 -13.33
N LYS A 113 5.69 -22.89 -13.29
CA LYS A 113 4.85 -23.58 -14.27
C LYS A 113 3.51 -22.89 -14.38
N LEU A 114 3.06 -22.59 -15.60
CA LEU A 114 1.75 -21.99 -15.84
C LEU A 114 0.63 -23.04 -15.73
N ASP A 115 -0.42 -22.69 -14.99
CA ASP A 115 -1.68 -23.41 -14.93
C ASP A 115 -2.81 -22.48 -15.39
N ARG A 116 -3.48 -22.84 -16.51
CA ARG A 116 -4.53 -22.01 -17.11
C ARG A 116 -5.71 -21.73 -16.16
N LYS A 117 -5.99 -22.64 -15.21
CA LYS A 117 -7.06 -22.45 -14.23
C LYS A 117 -6.67 -21.38 -13.23
N ILE A 118 -5.46 -21.46 -12.68
CA ILE A 118 -4.92 -20.48 -11.75
C ILE A 118 -4.81 -19.10 -12.42
N VAL A 119 -4.23 -19.04 -13.62
CA VAL A 119 -4.16 -17.81 -14.42
C VAL A 119 -5.56 -17.22 -14.64
N GLY A 120 -6.54 -18.07 -14.98
CA GLY A 120 -7.93 -17.66 -15.16
C GLY A 120 -8.55 -17.05 -13.89
N GLU A 121 -8.31 -17.63 -12.71
CA GLU A 121 -8.79 -17.10 -11.42
C GLU A 121 -8.12 -15.76 -11.06
N LEU A 122 -6.81 -15.65 -11.21
CA LEU A 122 -6.04 -14.41 -10.98
C LEU A 122 -6.56 -13.28 -11.86
N LEU A 123 -6.63 -13.50 -13.18
CA LEU A 123 -7.05 -12.47 -14.13
C LEU A 123 -8.54 -12.13 -14.04
N LYS A 124 -9.40 -13.09 -13.69
CA LYS A 124 -10.81 -12.83 -13.41
C LYS A 124 -10.96 -11.92 -12.19
N GLY A 125 -10.20 -12.19 -11.12
CA GLY A 125 -10.16 -11.32 -9.93
C GLY A 125 -9.65 -9.93 -10.27
N LEU A 126 -8.55 -9.83 -11.01
CA LEU A 126 -7.99 -8.56 -11.45
C LEU A 126 -9.00 -7.74 -12.24
N ALA A 127 -9.61 -8.34 -13.28
CA ALA A 127 -10.61 -7.68 -14.12
C ALA A 127 -11.81 -7.17 -13.31
N HIS A 128 -12.29 -7.97 -12.34
CA HIS A 128 -13.39 -7.56 -11.46
C HIS A 128 -13.07 -6.29 -10.66
N PHE A 129 -11.89 -6.20 -10.05
CA PHE A 129 -11.50 -5.04 -9.24
C PHE A 129 -11.12 -3.84 -10.12
N CYS A 130 -10.46 -4.05 -11.26
CA CYS A 130 -10.18 -3.00 -12.24
C CYS A 130 -11.46 -2.36 -12.75
N LEU A 131 -12.47 -3.15 -13.10
CA LEU A 131 -13.78 -2.65 -13.55
C LEU A 131 -14.45 -1.77 -12.47
N LYS A 132 -14.42 -2.20 -11.21
CA LYS A 132 -14.94 -1.41 -10.08
C LYS A 132 -14.23 -0.06 -9.91
N GLN A 133 -12.93 -0.03 -10.14
CA GLN A 133 -12.09 1.18 -10.03
C GLN A 133 -12.09 2.02 -11.32
N LYS A 134 -12.69 1.53 -12.41
CA LYS A 134 -12.67 2.13 -13.76
C LYS A 134 -11.23 2.19 -14.32
N ILE A 135 -10.46 1.16 -14.10
CA ILE A 135 -9.09 0.99 -14.60
C ILE A 135 -9.12 -0.01 -15.76
N VAL A 136 -8.42 0.30 -16.86
CA VAL A 136 -8.27 -0.61 -17.99
C VAL A 136 -7.03 -1.47 -17.81
N ILE A 137 -7.12 -2.78 -18.08
CA ILE A 137 -5.96 -3.65 -18.23
C ILE A 137 -5.51 -3.53 -19.69
N ALA A 138 -4.45 -2.74 -19.93
CA ALA A 138 -4.01 -2.44 -21.29
C ALA A 138 -3.07 -3.51 -21.90
N GLY A 139 -2.55 -4.40 -21.06
CA GLY A 139 -1.64 -5.46 -21.48
C GLY A 139 -1.02 -6.17 -20.29
N GLY A 140 -0.04 -6.99 -20.55
CA GLY A 140 0.70 -7.73 -19.54
C GLY A 140 1.62 -8.76 -20.17
N GLU A 141 2.29 -9.54 -19.31
CA GLU A 141 3.16 -10.65 -19.68
C GLU A 141 2.84 -11.87 -18.82
N LEU A 142 2.86 -13.04 -19.42
CA LEU A 142 2.73 -14.34 -18.75
C LEU A 142 3.94 -15.19 -19.14
N ALA A 143 4.85 -15.45 -18.20
CA ALA A 143 6.05 -16.21 -18.45
C ALA A 143 6.11 -17.49 -17.62
N GLU A 144 6.44 -18.61 -18.27
CA GLU A 144 6.87 -19.84 -17.60
C GLU A 144 8.40 -19.80 -17.50
N VAL A 145 8.95 -19.65 -16.29
CA VAL A 145 10.37 -19.37 -16.05
C VAL A 145 11.09 -20.51 -15.31
N GLY A 146 10.44 -21.66 -15.16
CA GLY A 146 11.02 -22.87 -14.57
C GLY A 146 11.51 -22.65 -13.15
N ASP A 147 12.73 -23.06 -12.88
CA ASP A 147 13.38 -23.00 -11.56
C ASP A 147 13.93 -21.62 -11.18
N ALA A 148 13.78 -20.60 -12.05
CA ALA A 148 14.15 -19.22 -11.74
C ALA A 148 13.25 -18.61 -10.63
N VAL A 149 12.04 -19.13 -10.43
CA VAL A 149 11.13 -18.75 -9.34
C VAL A 149 10.61 -19.99 -8.61
N ASN A 150 10.27 -19.83 -7.33
CA ASN A 150 9.60 -20.84 -6.56
C ASN A 150 8.12 -20.48 -6.40
N GLY A 151 7.24 -21.14 -7.16
CA GLY A 151 5.83 -20.78 -7.25
C GLY A 151 5.57 -19.68 -8.28
N MET A 152 4.89 -18.61 -7.88
CA MET A 152 4.48 -17.50 -8.76
C MET A 152 4.85 -16.14 -8.17
N VAL A 153 5.22 -15.21 -9.06
CA VAL A 153 5.45 -13.79 -8.77
C VAL A 153 4.50 -12.96 -9.65
N TRP A 154 3.70 -12.09 -9.04
CA TRP A 154 2.70 -11.29 -9.76
C TRP A 154 2.82 -9.82 -9.41
N ASN A 155 3.20 -9.02 -10.40
CA ASN A 155 3.43 -7.58 -10.30
C ASN A 155 2.56 -6.82 -11.30
N ALA A 156 2.43 -5.51 -11.11
CA ALA A 156 1.73 -4.63 -12.02
C ALA A 156 2.34 -3.23 -12.02
N THR A 157 2.17 -2.54 -13.16
CA THR A 157 2.49 -1.14 -13.32
C THR A 157 1.20 -0.35 -13.50
N ALA A 158 0.91 0.61 -12.61
CA ALA A 158 -0.17 1.55 -12.78
C ALA A 158 0.25 2.75 -13.64
N ILE A 159 -0.67 3.22 -14.49
CA ILE A 159 -0.55 4.42 -15.28
C ILE A 159 -1.68 5.36 -14.88
N GLY A 160 -1.32 6.46 -14.23
CA GLY A 160 -2.25 7.47 -13.75
C GLY A 160 -2.02 8.83 -14.38
N ILE A 161 -3.01 9.70 -14.27
CA ILE A 161 -2.94 11.08 -14.76
C ILE A 161 -3.40 12.04 -13.66
N VAL A 162 -2.74 13.20 -13.60
CA VAL A 162 -3.14 14.31 -12.71
C VAL A 162 -2.81 15.65 -13.36
N ALA A 163 -3.73 16.62 -13.26
CA ALA A 163 -3.44 17.97 -13.72
C ALA A 163 -2.32 18.58 -12.86
N LYS A 164 -1.34 19.26 -13.47
CA LYS A 164 -0.15 19.84 -12.79
C LYS A 164 -0.50 20.66 -11.55
N LYS A 165 -1.55 21.50 -11.65
CA LYS A 165 -2.03 22.36 -10.56
C LYS A 165 -2.71 21.58 -9.40
N ARG A 166 -2.92 20.26 -9.58
CA ARG A 166 -3.70 19.41 -8.68
C ARG A 166 -2.88 18.28 -8.04
N VAL A 167 -1.62 18.16 -8.42
CA VAL A 167 -0.73 17.16 -7.80
C VAL A 167 -0.62 17.42 -6.29
N ILE A 168 -0.63 16.35 -5.50
CA ILE A 168 -0.54 16.40 -4.03
C ILE A 168 0.87 16.01 -3.65
N LEU A 169 1.64 16.94 -3.12
CA LEU A 169 3.04 16.77 -2.78
C LEU A 169 3.33 16.90 -1.28
N GLY A 170 2.32 17.25 -0.47
CA GLY A 170 2.51 17.53 0.95
C GLY A 170 3.03 18.93 1.28
N ASP A 171 3.31 19.76 0.27
CA ASP A 171 3.84 21.11 0.41
C ASP A 171 2.88 22.09 1.12
N LYS A 172 1.57 21.81 1.09
CA LYS A 172 0.52 22.60 1.72
C LYS A 172 0.15 22.15 3.13
N ILE A 173 0.77 21.08 3.62
CA ILE A 173 0.52 20.57 4.99
C ILE A 173 1.03 21.60 6.01
N LYS A 174 0.22 21.88 7.02
CA LYS A 174 0.56 22.78 8.13
C LYS A 174 0.02 22.26 9.46
N ALA A 175 0.56 22.74 10.55
CA ALA A 175 0.03 22.45 11.89
C ALA A 175 -1.45 22.82 11.99
N GLY A 176 -2.21 21.99 12.68
CA GLY A 176 -3.67 22.09 12.80
C GLY A 176 -4.45 21.41 11.67
N ASP A 177 -3.78 20.87 10.64
CA ASP A 177 -4.47 19.99 9.68
C ASP A 177 -4.82 18.67 10.33
N ILE A 178 -5.94 18.09 9.89
CA ILE A 178 -6.48 16.86 10.46
C ILE A 178 -5.96 15.65 9.68
N VAL A 179 -5.55 14.62 10.41
CA VAL A 179 -5.18 13.32 9.87
C VAL A 179 -6.37 12.40 9.98
N ILE A 180 -6.84 11.88 8.84
CA ILE A 180 -7.90 10.88 8.75
C ILE A 180 -7.24 9.54 8.43
N ALA A 181 -7.53 8.49 9.22
CA ALA A 181 -7.09 7.12 8.96
C ALA A 181 -8.20 6.31 8.30
N LEU A 182 -7.86 5.66 7.20
CA LEU A 182 -8.71 4.69 6.50
C LEU A 182 -8.44 3.29 7.07
N ARG A 183 -9.52 2.57 7.39
CA ARG A 183 -9.43 1.24 7.99
C ARG A 183 -8.90 0.21 6.99
N GLU A 184 -8.05 -0.67 7.50
CA GLU A 184 -7.63 -1.88 6.81
C GLU A 184 -7.96 -3.12 7.65
N ASN A 185 -8.48 -4.15 7.00
CA ASN A 185 -8.92 -5.37 7.68
C ASN A 185 -7.90 -6.51 7.58
N GLY A 186 -6.91 -6.40 6.69
CA GLY A 186 -5.86 -7.38 6.44
C GLY A 186 -4.45 -6.81 6.57
N LEU A 187 -3.47 -7.58 6.14
CA LEU A 187 -2.07 -7.13 6.06
C LEU A 187 -1.74 -6.40 4.76
N ARG A 188 -2.71 -6.25 3.84
CA ARG A 188 -2.48 -5.83 2.45
C ARG A 188 -1.52 -6.80 1.76
N SER A 189 -0.40 -6.33 1.20
CA SER A 189 0.65 -7.18 0.62
C SER A 189 1.99 -7.09 1.37
N ASN A 190 2.00 -6.57 2.61
CA ASN A 190 3.22 -6.30 3.37
C ASN A 190 3.35 -7.16 4.64
N GLY A 191 4.59 -7.47 5.03
CA GLY A 191 4.88 -8.19 6.27
C GLY A 191 4.56 -9.68 6.26
N PHE A 192 4.23 -10.27 5.10
CA PHE A 192 3.88 -11.68 4.97
C PHE A 192 5.04 -12.63 5.30
N SER A 193 6.27 -12.29 4.96
CA SER A 193 7.45 -13.12 5.28
C SER A 193 7.57 -13.33 6.79
N LEU A 194 7.37 -12.27 7.59
CA LEU A 194 7.39 -12.37 9.05
C LEU A 194 6.17 -13.14 9.58
N ALA A 195 4.97 -12.83 9.11
CA ALA A 195 3.74 -13.51 9.54
C ALA A 195 3.82 -15.02 9.27
N ARG A 196 4.23 -15.43 8.07
CA ARG A 196 4.39 -16.84 7.69
C ARG A 196 5.47 -17.54 8.51
N LYS A 197 6.61 -16.86 8.76
CA LYS A 197 7.66 -17.41 9.62
C LYS A 197 7.14 -17.65 11.04
N ILE A 198 6.47 -16.66 11.65
CA ILE A 198 5.89 -16.80 13.00
C ILE A 198 4.93 -17.98 13.04
N LEU A 199 4.03 -18.09 12.07
CA LEU A 199 3.05 -19.17 12.03
C LEU A 199 3.70 -20.55 11.79
N LYS A 200 4.69 -20.61 10.90
CA LYS A 200 5.45 -21.84 10.65
C LYS A 200 6.22 -22.30 11.90
N ASP A 201 6.84 -21.36 12.61
CA ASP A 201 7.61 -21.66 13.82
C ASP A 201 6.72 -22.18 14.97
N ASN A 202 5.45 -21.72 15.06
CA ASN A 202 4.51 -22.11 16.10
C ASN A 202 3.64 -23.33 15.75
N PHE A 203 3.29 -23.50 14.47
CA PHE A 203 2.30 -24.51 14.02
C PHE A 203 2.84 -25.47 12.96
N GLY A 204 4.10 -25.33 12.55
CA GLY A 204 4.71 -26.18 11.52
C GLY A 204 4.25 -25.87 10.11
N LYS A 205 4.45 -26.82 9.18
CA LYS A 205 4.24 -26.63 7.73
C LYS A 205 2.77 -26.36 7.35
N ASP A 206 1.83 -26.88 8.13
CA ASP A 206 0.38 -26.79 7.86
C ASP A 206 -0.31 -25.63 8.59
N TRP A 207 0.45 -24.64 9.07
CA TRP A 207 -0.03 -23.48 9.82
C TRP A 207 -1.27 -22.80 9.19
N HIS A 208 -1.40 -22.84 7.88
CA HIS A 208 -2.51 -22.22 7.15
C HIS A 208 -3.87 -22.85 7.44
N LYS A 209 -3.90 -24.08 7.97
CA LYS A 209 -5.11 -24.81 8.39
C LYS A 209 -5.48 -24.53 9.84
N GLU A 210 -4.54 -24.03 10.65
CA GLU A 210 -4.75 -23.73 12.06
C GLU A 210 -5.62 -22.50 12.26
N LYS A 211 -6.28 -22.41 13.41
CA LYS A 211 -7.16 -21.29 13.79
C LYS A 211 -6.53 -20.48 14.89
N PRO A 212 -6.58 -19.14 14.79
CA PRO A 212 -6.09 -18.29 15.87
C PRO A 212 -6.91 -18.46 17.14
N ALA A 213 -6.25 -18.47 18.31
CA ALA A 213 -6.90 -18.61 19.59
C ALA A 213 -7.62 -17.34 20.05
N LEU A 214 -6.96 -16.18 19.93
CA LEU A 214 -7.48 -14.88 20.36
C LEU A 214 -8.44 -14.25 19.33
N ALA A 215 -8.29 -14.58 18.05
CA ALA A 215 -9.04 -13.95 16.98
C ALA A 215 -10.48 -14.47 16.84
N LYS A 216 -10.91 -15.49 17.61
CA LYS A 216 -12.28 -16.04 17.52
C LYS A 216 -13.36 -14.96 17.61
N ALA A 217 -13.12 -13.91 18.38
CA ALA A 217 -14.07 -12.80 18.56
C ALA A 217 -14.14 -11.82 17.37
N GLY A 218 -13.16 -11.83 16.45
CA GLY A 218 -13.07 -10.84 15.37
C GLY A 218 -13.10 -11.41 13.94
N VAL A 219 -12.73 -12.69 13.77
CA VAL A 219 -12.59 -13.31 12.43
C VAL A 219 -13.46 -14.57 12.25
N GLY A 220 -14.28 -14.89 13.24
CA GLY A 220 -15.15 -16.07 13.23
C GLY A 220 -14.35 -17.37 13.25
N ASN A 221 -14.76 -18.35 12.43
CA ASN A 221 -14.16 -19.68 12.38
C ASN A 221 -13.07 -19.82 11.32
N LYS A 222 -12.48 -18.71 10.85
CA LYS A 222 -11.46 -18.71 9.79
C LYS A 222 -10.13 -19.28 10.26
N THR A 223 -9.45 -19.95 9.35
CA THR A 223 -8.06 -20.39 9.53
C THR A 223 -7.07 -19.24 9.33
N TRP A 224 -5.82 -19.42 9.75
CA TRP A 224 -4.75 -18.45 9.50
C TRP A 224 -4.56 -18.15 8.01
N GLY A 225 -4.63 -19.18 7.16
CA GLY A 225 -4.56 -18.98 5.71
C GLY A 225 -5.68 -18.08 5.20
N GLU A 226 -6.92 -18.33 5.61
CA GLU A 226 -8.09 -17.53 5.20
C GLU A 226 -8.04 -16.09 5.74
N ILE A 227 -7.48 -15.89 6.92
CA ILE A 227 -7.28 -14.56 7.50
C ILE A 227 -6.21 -13.79 6.73
N LEU A 228 -5.06 -14.42 6.49
CA LEU A 228 -3.96 -13.79 5.76
C LEU A 228 -4.33 -13.53 4.29
N LEU A 229 -5.23 -14.31 3.70
CA LEU A 229 -5.73 -14.09 2.35
C LEU A 229 -6.86 -13.04 2.27
N THR A 230 -7.23 -12.38 3.37
CA THR A 230 -8.19 -11.27 3.34
C THR A 230 -7.76 -10.24 2.29
N PRO A 231 -8.64 -9.90 1.31
CA PRO A 231 -8.31 -8.92 0.27
C PRO A 231 -8.01 -7.55 0.87
N SER A 232 -7.10 -6.81 0.25
CA SER A 232 -6.85 -5.41 0.60
C SER A 232 -8.06 -4.53 0.27
N GLU A 233 -8.32 -3.53 1.10
CA GLU A 233 -9.20 -2.43 0.73
C GLU A 233 -8.54 -1.61 -0.38
N ILE A 234 -9.31 -1.22 -1.40
CA ILE A 234 -8.83 -0.38 -2.49
C ILE A 234 -9.35 1.04 -2.25
N TYR A 235 -8.46 1.97 -1.93
CA TYR A 235 -8.83 3.34 -1.55
C TYR A 235 -8.94 4.28 -2.75
N HIS A 236 -8.40 3.91 -3.91
CA HIS A 236 -8.30 4.74 -5.12
C HIS A 236 -9.60 5.48 -5.45
N ALA A 237 -10.73 4.79 -5.66
CA ALA A 237 -11.99 5.44 -6.03
C ALA A 237 -12.53 6.37 -4.93
N ALA A 238 -12.36 5.99 -3.65
CA ALA A 238 -12.80 6.79 -2.51
C ALA A 238 -11.99 8.08 -2.38
N VAL A 239 -10.67 8.00 -2.56
CA VAL A 239 -9.77 9.16 -2.57
C VAL A 239 -10.08 10.08 -3.76
N LEU A 240 -10.36 9.52 -4.94
CA LEU A 240 -10.82 10.31 -6.09
C LEU A 240 -12.14 11.03 -5.80
N GLY A 241 -13.02 10.49 -4.96
CA GLY A 241 -14.20 11.19 -4.46
C GLY A 241 -13.86 12.47 -3.67
N LEU A 242 -12.71 12.53 -3.01
CA LEU A 242 -12.21 13.71 -2.30
C LEU A 242 -11.53 14.69 -3.26
N VAL A 243 -10.60 14.19 -4.06
CA VAL A 243 -9.75 15.04 -4.91
C VAL A 243 -10.34 15.33 -6.29
N GLY A 244 -11.43 14.64 -6.66
CA GLY A 244 -12.06 14.68 -7.99
C GLY A 244 -11.26 13.88 -9.02
N ARG A 245 -11.95 13.27 -9.97
CA ARG A 245 -11.33 12.62 -11.13
C ARG A 245 -10.65 13.63 -12.04
N PHE A 246 -9.86 13.17 -13.00
CA PHE A 246 -9.25 14.06 -14.00
C PHE A 246 -10.33 14.88 -14.73
N GLY A 247 -10.15 16.21 -14.74
CA GLY A 247 -11.14 17.15 -15.29
C GLY A 247 -12.25 17.60 -14.31
N GLU A 248 -12.48 16.90 -13.20
CA GLU A 248 -13.48 17.27 -12.19
C GLU A 248 -12.93 18.27 -11.15
N LYS A 249 -13.82 18.98 -10.45
CA LYS A 249 -13.43 19.85 -9.33
C LYS A 249 -13.10 19.04 -8.07
N ARG A 250 -12.16 19.53 -7.27
CA ARG A 250 -11.92 19.00 -5.93
C ARG A 250 -13.12 19.21 -5.02
N SER A 251 -13.44 18.20 -4.25
CA SER A 251 -14.50 18.28 -3.24
C SER A 251 -14.02 18.85 -1.92
N VAL A 252 -12.75 18.59 -1.55
CA VAL A 252 -12.12 19.01 -0.29
C VAL A 252 -10.64 19.40 -0.52
N ASP A 253 -10.05 20.17 0.40
CA ASP A 253 -8.64 20.54 0.38
C ASP A 253 -7.80 19.43 1.01
N VAL A 254 -7.50 18.39 0.21
CA VAL A 254 -6.55 17.31 0.58
C VAL A 254 -5.14 17.84 0.39
N ARG A 255 -4.33 17.79 1.45
CA ARG A 255 -2.98 18.36 1.50
C ARG A 255 -1.87 17.33 1.44
N GLY A 256 -2.16 16.10 1.85
CA GLY A 256 -1.24 14.97 1.78
C GLY A 256 -1.97 13.66 1.88
N ILE A 257 -1.41 12.62 1.27
CA ILE A 257 -1.91 11.25 1.34
C ILE A 257 -0.72 10.34 1.54
N CYS A 258 -0.85 9.42 2.49
CA CYS A 258 0.21 8.48 2.86
C CYS A 258 -0.35 7.06 2.78
N HIS A 259 0.14 6.26 1.85
CA HIS A 259 -0.13 4.83 1.78
C HIS A 259 0.70 4.10 2.85
N VAL A 260 0.05 3.34 3.72
CA VAL A 260 0.70 2.63 4.82
C VAL A 260 1.10 1.23 4.35
N THR A 261 2.31 1.14 3.80
CA THR A 261 2.95 -0.09 3.30
C THR A 261 4.12 -0.50 4.22
N GLY A 262 5.13 -1.18 3.69
CA GLY A 262 6.37 -1.49 4.42
C GLY A 262 6.98 -0.23 5.03
N GLY A 263 7.45 -0.31 6.24
CA GLY A 263 7.84 0.84 7.07
C GLY A 263 6.71 1.38 7.95
N GLY A 264 5.44 0.95 7.72
CA GLY A 264 4.28 1.35 8.50
C GLY A 264 4.04 2.87 8.52
N ILE A 265 3.31 3.37 9.51
CA ILE A 265 3.09 4.81 9.69
C ILE A 265 4.41 5.55 9.95
N PRO A 266 5.33 5.06 10.82
CA PRO A 266 6.58 5.76 11.10
C PRO A 266 7.47 5.97 9.88
N GLY A 267 7.51 5.02 8.94
CA GLY A 267 8.31 5.13 7.73
C GLY A 267 7.63 5.91 6.60
N ASN A 268 6.30 5.87 6.50
CA ASN A 268 5.59 6.43 5.35
C ASN A 268 5.04 7.85 5.59
N LEU A 269 4.53 8.18 6.78
CA LEU A 269 3.99 9.53 7.05
C LEU A 269 5.02 10.64 6.88
N PRO A 270 6.30 10.50 7.32
CA PRO A 270 7.33 11.52 7.08
C PRO A 270 7.57 11.83 5.61
N ARG A 271 7.29 10.90 4.68
CA ARG A 271 7.49 11.11 3.23
C ARG A 271 6.65 12.26 2.66
N ILE A 272 5.50 12.54 3.26
CA ILE A 272 4.61 13.65 2.84
C ILE A 272 4.83 14.93 3.65
N LEU A 273 5.58 14.90 4.76
CA LEU A 273 5.88 16.07 5.59
C LEU A 273 7.13 16.77 5.05
N LYS A 274 6.97 17.64 4.02
CA LYS A 274 8.10 18.35 3.36
C LYS A 274 8.82 19.32 4.28
N ASN A 275 8.13 19.91 5.24
CA ASN A 275 8.73 20.75 6.27
C ASN A 275 9.11 19.87 7.47
N LYS A 276 10.41 19.73 7.74
CA LYS A 276 10.96 18.93 8.83
C LYS A 276 10.55 19.39 10.24
N LYS A 277 9.99 20.60 10.39
CA LYS A 277 9.43 21.07 11.65
C LYS A 277 8.02 20.52 11.92
N LEU A 278 7.36 19.96 10.90
CA LEU A 278 6.05 19.32 11.06
C LEU A 278 6.22 17.91 11.62
N GLY A 279 5.26 17.56 12.46
CA GLY A 279 5.05 16.24 13.01
C GLY A 279 3.57 15.90 13.01
N ALA A 280 3.20 14.83 13.67
CA ALA A 280 1.81 14.46 13.86
C ALA A 280 1.61 13.82 15.23
N LYS A 281 0.48 14.12 15.90
CA LYS A 281 0.01 13.40 17.05
C LYS A 281 -1.19 12.55 16.62
N LEU A 282 -1.03 11.22 16.73
CA LEU A 282 -2.01 10.23 16.32
C LEU A 282 -2.50 9.48 17.56
N ASP A 283 -3.62 9.91 18.11
CA ASP A 283 -4.19 9.43 19.39
C ASP A 283 -5.50 8.67 19.21
N ASN A 284 -5.96 8.50 17.97
CA ASN A 284 -7.20 7.79 17.68
C ASN A 284 -7.10 6.98 16.36
N LEU A 285 -6.02 6.24 16.20
CA LEU A 285 -5.87 5.27 15.11
C LEU A 285 -6.88 4.11 15.26
N TRP A 286 -7.14 3.38 14.18
CA TRP A 286 -7.89 2.14 14.26
C TRP A 286 -7.17 1.16 15.19
N PRO A 287 -7.91 0.40 16.02
CA PRO A 287 -7.30 -0.59 16.89
C PRO A 287 -6.62 -1.68 16.08
N ILE A 288 -5.56 -2.23 16.64
CA ILE A 288 -4.83 -3.36 16.04
C ILE A 288 -5.80 -4.53 15.86
N PRO A 289 -5.92 -5.11 14.65
CA PRO A 289 -6.76 -6.28 14.44
C PRO A 289 -6.34 -7.44 15.35
N LYS A 290 -7.30 -8.17 15.93
CA LYS A 290 -7.01 -9.25 16.89
C LYS A 290 -6.07 -10.32 16.39
N PHE A 291 -6.13 -10.66 15.10
CA PHE A 291 -5.20 -11.61 14.52
C PHE A 291 -3.75 -11.06 14.45
N VAL A 292 -3.59 -9.75 14.30
CA VAL A 292 -2.26 -9.10 14.35
C VAL A 292 -1.74 -9.07 15.77
N GLU A 293 -2.58 -8.78 16.77
CA GLU A 293 -2.21 -8.89 18.19
C GLU A 293 -1.70 -10.32 18.50
N GLU A 294 -2.36 -11.33 17.95
CA GLU A 294 -1.95 -12.71 18.13
C GLU A 294 -0.62 -13.03 17.41
N LEU A 295 -0.39 -12.52 16.21
CA LEU A 295 0.90 -12.63 15.52
C LEU A 295 2.02 -11.97 16.34
N ILE A 296 1.78 -10.77 16.90
CA ILE A 296 2.71 -10.06 17.78
C ILE A 296 3.07 -10.95 18.98
N ARG A 297 2.06 -11.52 19.64
CA ARG A 297 2.24 -12.40 20.82
C ARG A 297 3.00 -13.66 20.46
N LEU A 298 2.59 -14.40 19.42
CA LEU A 298 3.21 -15.64 18.98
C LEU A 298 4.67 -15.44 18.53
N GLY A 299 4.91 -14.36 17.81
CA GLY A 299 6.25 -14.00 17.34
C GLY A 299 7.10 -13.31 18.41
N LYS A 300 6.53 -12.93 19.57
CA LYS A 300 7.17 -12.07 20.58
C LYS A 300 7.77 -10.83 19.90
N VAL A 301 7.03 -10.21 18.98
CA VAL A 301 7.44 -9.02 18.23
C VAL A 301 7.23 -7.80 19.11
N ASP A 302 8.22 -6.92 19.21
CA ASP A 302 8.06 -5.64 19.91
C ASP A 302 7.06 -4.76 19.13
N LEU A 303 6.25 -3.97 19.83
CA LEU A 303 5.21 -3.15 19.19
C LEU A 303 5.80 -2.14 18.19
N GLU A 304 6.99 -1.59 18.48
CA GLU A 304 7.69 -0.69 17.57
C GLU A 304 8.09 -1.41 16.27
N ASP A 305 8.62 -2.64 16.36
CA ASP A 305 8.92 -3.45 15.18
C ASP A 305 7.64 -3.79 14.40
N ALA A 306 6.53 -4.08 15.10
CA ALA A 306 5.23 -4.34 14.46
C ALA A 306 4.70 -3.10 13.71
N ARG A 307 4.91 -1.89 14.27
CA ARG A 307 4.56 -0.60 13.63
C ARG A 307 5.35 -0.32 12.36
N GLU A 308 6.56 -0.86 12.22
CA GLU A 308 7.37 -0.74 11.01
C GLU A 308 7.04 -1.81 9.95
N VAL A 309 6.46 -2.95 10.35
CA VAL A 309 6.23 -4.09 9.44
C VAL A 309 4.80 -4.11 8.91
N TRP A 310 3.81 -3.82 9.76
CA TRP A 310 2.38 -3.96 9.45
C TRP A 310 1.64 -2.63 9.54
N ASN A 311 0.51 -2.56 8.82
CA ASN A 311 -0.38 -1.39 8.82
C ASN A 311 -1.17 -1.22 10.13
N LEU A 312 -1.22 -2.26 10.97
CA LEU A 312 -1.92 -2.30 12.27
C LEU A 312 -3.37 -1.80 12.20
N GLY A 313 -4.08 -2.11 11.11
CA GLY A 313 -5.47 -1.71 10.89
C GLY A 313 -5.67 -0.35 10.21
N ASN A 314 -4.59 0.32 9.81
CA ASN A 314 -4.60 1.65 9.19
C ASN A 314 -3.91 1.60 7.83
N GLY A 315 -4.67 1.45 6.74
CA GLY A 315 -4.09 1.22 5.41
C GLY A 315 -3.69 2.49 4.68
N MET A 316 -4.31 3.63 5.01
CA MET A 316 -3.98 4.93 4.41
C MET A 316 -4.26 6.06 5.40
N LEU A 317 -3.43 7.10 5.37
CA LEU A 317 -3.66 8.36 6.09
C LEU A 317 -3.86 9.49 5.09
N ILE A 318 -4.89 10.33 5.34
CA ILE A 318 -5.19 11.50 4.51
C ILE A 318 -5.12 12.75 5.39
N VAL A 319 -4.32 13.72 4.98
CA VAL A 319 -4.22 15.03 5.64
C VAL A 319 -5.12 16.02 4.91
N VAL A 320 -6.08 16.59 5.63
CA VAL A 320 -7.04 17.55 5.10
C VAL A 320 -7.04 18.85 5.90
N ALA A 321 -7.46 19.95 5.27
CA ALA A 321 -7.75 21.16 6.00
C ALA A 321 -8.85 20.91 7.06
N ALA A 322 -8.70 21.44 8.27
CA ALA A 322 -9.61 21.19 9.40
C ALA A 322 -11.10 21.44 9.04
N LYS A 323 -11.37 22.50 8.26
CA LYS A 323 -12.73 22.84 7.79
C LYS A 323 -13.38 21.77 6.90
N ASP A 324 -12.58 20.93 6.26
CA ASP A 324 -13.05 19.92 5.29
C ASP A 324 -13.21 18.53 5.92
N THR A 325 -12.90 18.37 7.21
CA THR A 325 -12.90 17.06 7.90
C THR A 325 -14.23 16.34 7.81
N ALA A 326 -15.32 17.00 8.21
CA ALA A 326 -16.66 16.38 8.21
C ALA A 326 -17.10 15.97 6.79
N ARG A 327 -16.82 16.82 5.81
CA ARG A 327 -17.13 16.54 4.40
C ARG A 327 -16.30 15.37 3.88
N SER A 328 -15.02 15.28 4.25
CA SER A 328 -14.15 14.17 3.89
C SER A 328 -14.68 12.84 4.41
N LEU A 329 -15.03 12.76 5.70
CA LEU A 329 -15.60 11.56 6.30
C LEU A 329 -16.90 11.14 5.60
N LYS A 330 -17.79 12.08 5.27
CA LYS A 330 -19.03 11.81 4.53
C LYS A 330 -18.78 11.22 3.15
N ILE A 331 -17.80 11.76 2.41
CA ILE A 331 -17.45 11.26 1.07
C ILE A 331 -16.85 9.84 1.17
N LEU A 332 -15.93 9.60 2.12
CA LEU A 332 -15.34 8.28 2.35
C LEU A 332 -16.40 7.24 2.70
N ALA A 333 -17.33 7.57 3.62
CA ALA A 333 -18.44 6.70 3.99
C ALA A 333 -19.36 6.38 2.80
N LYS A 334 -19.66 7.37 1.92
CA LYS A 334 -20.44 7.14 0.68
C LYS A 334 -19.75 6.14 -0.25
N ASN A 335 -18.42 6.11 -0.26
CA ASN A 335 -17.61 5.15 -1.00
C ASN A 335 -17.36 3.83 -0.22
N LYS A 336 -18.07 3.62 0.90
CA LYS A 336 -18.00 2.42 1.75
C LYS A 336 -16.62 2.19 2.39
N ILE A 337 -15.81 3.23 2.52
CA ILE A 337 -14.54 3.17 3.23
C ILE A 337 -14.75 3.66 4.67
N ALA A 338 -14.44 2.79 5.63
CA ALA A 338 -14.44 3.15 7.03
C ALA A 338 -13.27 4.09 7.33
N ALA A 339 -13.56 5.28 7.84
CA ALA A 339 -12.59 6.32 8.10
C ALA A 339 -12.87 7.00 9.44
N ARG A 340 -11.81 7.46 10.12
CA ARG A 340 -11.92 8.20 11.38
C ARG A 340 -10.86 9.31 11.47
N ILE A 341 -11.12 10.32 12.28
CA ILE A 341 -10.09 11.27 12.68
C ILE A 341 -9.08 10.50 13.52
N ALA A 342 -7.84 10.44 13.08
CA ALA A 342 -6.75 9.74 13.76
C ALA A 342 -5.89 10.67 14.61
N GLY A 343 -5.96 11.98 14.36
CA GLY A 343 -5.16 12.97 15.04
C GLY A 343 -4.97 14.23 14.20
N ALA A 344 -3.88 14.96 14.45
CA ALA A 344 -3.59 16.22 13.80
C ALA A 344 -2.09 16.40 13.53
N ILE A 345 -1.80 17.24 12.54
CA ILE A 345 -0.44 17.71 12.25
C ILE A 345 -0.01 18.74 13.31
N THR A 346 1.22 18.62 13.78
CA THR A 346 1.81 19.45 14.85
C THR A 346 3.10 20.13 14.37
N ASN A 347 3.65 21.01 15.20
CA ASN A 347 4.97 21.61 15.00
C ASN A 347 6.07 20.88 15.82
N SER A 348 5.83 19.63 16.23
CA SER A 348 6.77 18.90 17.10
C SER A 348 7.98 18.33 16.35
N GLY A 349 7.93 18.24 15.02
CA GLY A 349 8.93 17.56 14.20
C GLY A 349 8.97 16.04 14.40
N LYS A 350 8.02 15.47 15.14
CA LYS A 350 7.96 14.04 15.50
C LYS A 350 6.61 13.43 15.16
N ILE A 351 6.62 12.14 14.87
CA ILE A 351 5.39 11.33 14.75
C ILE A 351 5.15 10.65 16.10
N GLU A 352 4.09 11.09 16.79
CA GLU A 352 3.69 10.56 18.09
C GLU A 352 2.47 9.68 17.89
N ILE A 353 2.59 8.39 18.20
CA ILE A 353 1.50 7.40 18.17
C ILE A 353 1.19 7.03 19.62
N VAL A 354 0.00 7.43 20.09
CA VAL A 354 -0.44 7.28 21.49
C VAL A 354 -1.36 6.07 21.65
#